data_742a4e4ca03a0e41fe01d8e15416a01c
#
_entry.id   742a4e4ca03a0e41fe01d8e15416a01c
#
_cell.length_a   1.000
_cell.length_b   1.000
_cell.length_c   1.000
_cell.angle_alpha   90.00
_cell.angle_beta   90.00
_cell.angle_gamma   90.00
#
_symmetry.space_group_name_H-M   'P 1'
#
loop_
_entity.id
_entity.type
_entity.pdbx_description
1 polymer ?
#
loop_
_entity_poly.entity_id
_entity_poly.type
_entity_poly.pdbx_seq_one_letter_code
_entity_poly.pdbx_strand_id
1 'polypeptide(L)'
;CPFSELNWENNALTNHDNDGCEDNTEDLDDDDDSIIDPLDLCPRGILGMGNDSDMDGCKDAEDIDDDNDGILDILEGFEDIDGDGLPNSVDLDSDNDGCYDAVEAGFSDEDNDGILGIGPVIFDNVGRVLNQGGYTQPMDRSGNGIPDFKEYGEEIFFTLQPTSRQVNGSTLEIEAQINVNEYAGFMWQENTGDKENSSWRNISNDSNYSGVNSSILEIRDIKRIPSGREFRLVVENLSNICYADLISDVVTFGKVDLFIPNAFSPDGDGVNDTWEIRGIEKAIGYKLIIFNRWGIKVYETNNYKNDWAGTSQTDSFISRDNLLPEGTYFYSIIWGDETEPNRGFVYIKRKDN
;
A
#
# COMPACT_ATOMS: atom_id res chain seq x y z
N CYS A 1 57.03 9.44 -16.00
CA CYS A 1 57.70 9.29 -14.67
C CYS A 1 59.19 9.72 -14.73
N PRO A 2 59.64 10.63 -13.85
CA PRO A 2 61.03 11.16 -13.87
C PRO A 2 62.07 10.20 -13.32
N PHE A 3 61.74 9.04 -12.81
CA PHE A 3 62.63 8.11 -12.12
C PHE A 3 62.57 6.66 -12.65
N SER A 4 61.99 6.44 -13.86
CA SER A 4 61.82 5.08 -14.41
C SER A 4 63.13 4.31 -14.44
N GLU A 5 63.11 3.05 -13.97
CA GLU A 5 64.23 2.14 -14.09
C GLU A 5 64.49 1.84 -15.57
N LEU A 6 65.74 1.98 -16.01
CA LEU A 6 66.16 1.95 -17.41
C LEU A 6 66.11 0.57 -18.09
N ASN A 7 65.51 -0.46 -17.49
CA ASN A 7 65.62 -1.85 -17.99
C ASN A 7 64.28 -2.60 -18.06
N TRP A 8 63.13 -1.92 -18.03
CA TRP A 8 61.86 -2.57 -18.26
C TRP A 8 61.42 -2.45 -19.74
N GLU A 9 60.58 -3.33 -20.20
CA GLU A 9 60.09 -3.37 -21.58
C GLU A 9 58.76 -2.65 -21.64
N ASN A 10 58.70 -1.48 -22.30
CA ASN A 10 57.48 -0.70 -22.46
C ASN A 10 56.54 -1.41 -23.42
N ASN A 11 55.47 -1.98 -22.91
CA ASN A 11 54.39 -2.62 -23.66
C ASN A 11 53.08 -2.59 -22.85
N ALA A 12 51.94 -2.92 -23.45
CA ALA A 12 50.64 -2.86 -22.82
C ALA A 12 50.43 -3.75 -21.57
N LEU A 13 51.40 -4.55 -21.16
CA LEU A 13 51.37 -5.33 -19.91
C LEU A 13 52.16 -4.65 -18.77
N THR A 14 52.94 -3.63 -19.08
CA THR A 14 53.89 -2.98 -18.16
C THR A 14 53.74 -1.47 -18.17
N ASN A 15 52.87 -0.93 -19.02
CA ASN A 15 52.53 0.47 -19.16
C ASN A 15 51.21 0.54 -19.90
N HIS A 16 50.11 0.43 -19.18
CA HIS A 16 48.78 0.22 -19.72
C HIS A 16 48.27 1.46 -20.46
N ASP A 17 48.40 2.62 -19.88
CA ASP A 17 48.00 3.92 -20.43
C ASP A 17 49.01 4.52 -21.42
N ASN A 18 50.21 3.95 -21.51
CA ASN A 18 51.33 4.36 -22.36
C ASN A 18 51.87 5.76 -22.04
N ASP A 19 51.83 6.18 -20.80
CA ASP A 19 52.36 7.46 -20.31
C ASP A 19 53.90 7.43 -20.13
N GLY A 20 54.48 6.22 -20.06
CA GLY A 20 55.92 5.96 -19.90
C GLY A 20 56.37 5.68 -18.47
N CYS A 21 55.44 5.41 -17.57
CA CYS A 21 55.66 4.87 -16.23
C CYS A 21 55.52 3.35 -16.25
N GLU A 22 56.08 2.66 -15.29
CA GLU A 22 55.90 1.21 -15.15
C GLU A 22 54.81 0.92 -14.12
N ASP A 23 53.74 0.27 -14.54
CA ASP A 23 52.54 -0.01 -13.76
C ASP A 23 52.83 -0.63 -12.38
N ASN A 24 53.79 -1.51 -12.28
CA ASN A 24 54.10 -2.22 -11.04
C ASN A 24 54.95 -1.45 -10.03
N THR A 25 55.55 -0.31 -10.39
CA THR A 25 56.57 0.34 -9.58
C THR A 25 56.47 1.86 -9.48
N GLU A 26 56.05 2.53 -10.51
CA GLU A 26 56.13 3.99 -10.61
C GLU A 26 54.80 4.64 -10.97
N ASP A 27 53.93 3.91 -11.66
CA ASP A 27 52.60 4.33 -11.91
C ASP A 27 51.75 4.17 -10.65
N LEU A 28 50.83 5.04 -10.43
CA LEU A 28 49.89 5.02 -9.30
C LEU A 28 48.44 5.04 -9.78
N ASP A 29 48.27 5.14 -11.12
CA ASP A 29 46.96 5.24 -11.79
C ASP A 29 47.19 4.65 -13.20
N ASP A 30 47.15 3.31 -13.26
CA ASP A 30 47.62 2.51 -14.42
C ASP A 30 46.78 2.77 -15.70
N ASP A 31 45.57 3.31 -15.60
CA ASP A 31 44.67 3.59 -16.74
C ASP A 31 44.37 5.09 -16.94
N ASP A 32 44.94 5.96 -16.10
CA ASP A 32 44.83 7.45 -16.14
C ASP A 32 43.38 7.94 -16.05
N ASP A 33 42.58 7.28 -15.19
CA ASP A 33 41.18 7.62 -14.94
C ASP A 33 41.00 8.63 -13.80
N SER A 34 42.05 8.94 -13.07
CA SER A 34 42.15 9.83 -11.90
C SER A 34 41.83 9.14 -10.56
N ILE A 35 41.62 7.86 -10.52
CA ILE A 35 41.57 7.03 -9.31
C ILE A 35 42.89 6.28 -9.20
N ILE A 36 43.52 6.30 -8.05
CA ILE A 36 44.81 5.62 -7.87
C ILE A 36 44.56 4.11 -7.64
N ASP A 37 45.43 3.24 -8.24
CA ASP A 37 45.28 1.79 -8.20
C ASP A 37 44.91 1.17 -6.84
N PRO A 38 45.42 1.65 -5.67
CA PRO A 38 45.01 1.10 -4.39
C PRO A 38 43.56 1.39 -3.97
N LEU A 39 42.92 2.28 -4.65
CA LEU A 39 41.49 2.70 -4.42
C LEU A 39 40.60 2.37 -5.61
N ASP A 40 41.22 1.95 -6.70
CA ASP A 40 40.59 1.60 -7.94
C ASP A 40 40.33 0.09 -8.02
N LEU A 41 39.12 -0.32 -8.33
CA LEU A 41 38.74 -1.72 -8.51
C LEU A 41 39.13 -2.26 -9.89
N CYS A 42 39.19 -1.38 -10.87
CA CYS A 42 39.57 -1.68 -12.24
C CYS A 42 40.89 -1.02 -12.67
N PRO A 43 42.02 -1.18 -11.94
CA PRO A 43 43.23 -0.37 -12.11
C PRO A 43 43.92 -0.53 -13.48
N ARG A 44 43.37 -1.30 -14.36
CA ARG A 44 43.74 -1.47 -15.78
C ARG A 44 42.51 -1.54 -16.66
N GLY A 45 41.56 -0.70 -16.33
CA GLY A 45 40.30 -0.58 -17.03
C GLY A 45 40.43 0.15 -18.38
N ILE A 46 39.35 0.75 -18.79
CA ILE A 46 39.29 1.60 -20.00
C ILE A 46 40.09 2.87 -19.77
N LEU A 47 41.02 3.14 -20.67
CA LEU A 47 41.95 4.27 -20.55
C LEU A 47 41.24 5.63 -20.49
N GLY A 48 41.74 6.50 -19.60
CA GLY A 48 41.35 7.88 -19.46
C GLY A 48 40.00 8.11 -18.80
N MET A 49 39.59 9.35 -18.72
CA MET A 49 38.34 9.72 -18.05
C MET A 49 37.11 9.14 -18.77
N GLY A 50 36.24 8.46 -18.04
CA GLY A 50 34.94 7.94 -18.43
C GLY A 50 33.86 8.34 -17.43
N ASN A 51 32.61 7.90 -17.61
CA ASN A 51 31.64 7.89 -16.54
C ASN A 51 31.98 6.71 -15.61
N ASP A 52 31.90 6.94 -14.33
CA ASP A 52 31.98 6.01 -13.22
C ASP A 52 30.89 6.50 -12.27
N SER A 53 29.68 5.93 -12.42
CA SER A 53 28.46 6.48 -11.84
C SER A 53 28.37 6.26 -10.34
N ASP A 54 28.89 5.14 -9.84
CA ASP A 54 28.90 4.75 -8.43
C ASP A 54 30.24 5.07 -7.72
N MET A 55 31.26 5.49 -8.50
CA MET A 55 32.59 5.87 -8.01
C MET A 55 33.37 4.73 -7.32
N ASP A 56 33.21 3.52 -7.83
CA ASP A 56 33.91 2.34 -7.33
C ASP A 56 35.29 2.12 -7.99
N GLY A 57 35.57 2.82 -9.10
CA GLY A 57 36.81 2.77 -9.88
C GLY A 57 36.67 1.92 -11.15
N CYS A 58 35.57 1.27 -11.40
CA CYS A 58 35.21 0.74 -12.70
C CYS A 58 34.36 1.74 -13.48
N LYS A 59 34.59 1.94 -14.75
CA LYS A 59 33.76 2.85 -15.56
C LYS A 59 32.53 2.11 -16.04
N ASP A 60 31.40 2.83 -16.20
CA ASP A 60 30.10 2.26 -16.66
C ASP A 60 30.26 1.35 -17.89
N ALA A 61 31.24 1.55 -18.72
CA ALA A 61 31.46 0.74 -19.91
C ALA A 61 32.14 -0.63 -19.68
N GLU A 62 32.69 -0.86 -18.51
CA GLU A 62 33.36 -2.11 -18.09
C GLU A 62 32.77 -2.68 -16.80
N ASP A 63 31.95 -1.89 -16.10
CA ASP A 63 31.09 -2.32 -15.03
C ASP A 63 29.90 -3.12 -15.55
N ILE A 64 29.29 -3.91 -14.74
CA ILE A 64 28.09 -4.67 -15.08
C ILE A 64 26.93 -4.39 -14.12
N ASP A 65 27.14 -3.44 -13.20
CA ASP A 65 26.18 -2.97 -12.20
C ASP A 65 26.55 -1.51 -11.86
N ASP A 66 26.25 -0.59 -12.81
CA ASP A 66 26.73 0.79 -12.89
C ASP A 66 26.34 1.68 -11.68
N ASP A 67 25.38 1.23 -10.82
CA ASP A 67 24.90 1.96 -9.62
C ASP A 67 24.96 1.14 -8.32
N ASN A 68 25.42 -0.11 -8.41
CA ASN A 68 25.60 -1.03 -7.28
C ASN A 68 24.32 -1.42 -6.53
N ASP A 69 23.17 -1.39 -7.16
CA ASP A 69 21.89 -1.77 -6.56
C ASP A 69 21.70 -3.29 -6.48
N GLY A 70 22.54 -4.06 -7.22
CA GLY A 70 22.53 -5.52 -7.28
C GLY A 70 21.67 -6.09 -8.42
N ILE A 71 21.13 -5.24 -9.28
CA ILE A 71 20.55 -5.62 -10.57
C ILE A 71 21.66 -5.43 -11.62
N LEU A 72 21.72 -6.26 -12.60
CA LEU A 72 22.69 -6.11 -13.68
C LEU A 72 22.17 -5.12 -14.73
N ASP A 73 23.01 -4.24 -15.27
CA ASP A 73 22.68 -3.27 -16.35
C ASP A 73 21.91 -3.90 -17.49
N ILE A 74 22.23 -5.15 -17.86
CA ILE A 74 21.55 -5.86 -18.93
C ILE A 74 20.10 -6.21 -18.60
N LEU A 75 19.73 -6.25 -17.30
CA LEU A 75 18.34 -6.47 -16.83
C LEU A 75 17.60 -5.15 -16.65
N GLU A 76 18.33 -4.12 -16.28
CA GLU A 76 17.78 -2.77 -16.12
C GLU A 76 17.58 -2.09 -17.48
N GLY A 77 18.54 -2.21 -18.38
CA GLY A 77 18.53 -1.55 -19.66
C GLY A 77 18.93 -0.09 -19.58
N PHE A 78 19.04 0.54 -20.74
CA PHE A 78 19.50 1.94 -20.88
C PHE A 78 18.34 2.89 -21.21
N GLU A 79 17.11 2.50 -20.88
CA GLU A 79 15.94 3.37 -20.97
C GLU A 79 15.94 4.28 -19.75
N ASP A 80 15.34 5.42 -19.87
CA ASP A 80 15.00 6.38 -18.80
C ASP A 80 13.47 6.32 -18.65
N ILE A 81 13.01 5.51 -17.70
CA ILE A 81 11.58 5.17 -17.58
C ILE A 81 10.79 6.32 -16.97
N ASP A 82 11.33 6.99 -15.95
CA ASP A 82 10.66 8.10 -15.26
C ASP A 82 10.85 9.45 -15.96
N GLY A 83 11.88 9.58 -16.82
CA GLY A 83 12.17 10.77 -17.62
C GLY A 83 12.96 11.83 -16.87
N ASP A 84 13.71 11.47 -15.84
CA ASP A 84 14.50 12.40 -15.04
C ASP A 84 15.87 12.74 -15.68
N GLY A 85 16.33 11.94 -16.62
CA GLY A 85 17.55 12.11 -17.42
C GLY A 85 18.66 11.13 -17.07
N LEU A 86 18.45 10.21 -16.14
CA LEU A 86 19.30 9.06 -15.86
C LEU A 86 18.74 7.82 -16.57
N PRO A 87 19.55 7.00 -17.24
CA PRO A 87 19.12 5.67 -17.65
C PRO A 87 19.01 4.74 -16.44
N ASN A 88 18.11 3.75 -16.52
CA ASN A 88 17.84 2.84 -15.40
C ASN A 88 19.10 2.19 -14.81
N SER A 89 20.12 1.89 -15.63
CA SER A 89 21.36 1.24 -15.19
C SER A 89 22.29 2.11 -14.32
N VAL A 90 21.92 3.36 -14.05
CA VAL A 90 22.64 4.28 -13.17
C VAL A 90 21.67 5.03 -12.25
N ASP A 91 20.44 4.55 -12.14
CA ASP A 91 19.35 5.17 -11.40
C ASP A 91 18.84 4.22 -10.33
N LEU A 92 19.08 4.55 -9.08
CA LEU A 92 18.69 3.75 -7.92
C LEU A 92 17.17 3.72 -7.64
N ASP A 93 16.36 4.49 -8.40
CA ASP A 93 14.89 4.59 -8.28
C ASP A 93 14.32 4.82 -9.68
N SER A 94 14.48 3.83 -10.56
CA SER A 94 14.23 3.89 -12.02
C SER A 94 12.83 4.37 -12.41
N ASP A 95 11.81 4.15 -11.57
CA ASP A 95 10.43 4.58 -11.83
C ASP A 95 10.01 5.81 -11.00
N ASN A 96 10.89 6.27 -10.10
CA ASN A 96 10.76 7.48 -9.26
C ASN A 96 9.49 7.46 -8.38
N ASP A 97 9.17 6.31 -7.79
CA ASP A 97 8.04 6.16 -6.88
C ASP A 97 8.45 6.32 -5.40
N GLY A 98 9.77 6.42 -5.14
CA GLY A 98 10.37 6.61 -3.83
C GLY A 98 10.72 5.29 -3.13
N CYS A 99 10.72 4.17 -3.84
CA CYS A 99 11.23 2.88 -3.44
C CYS A 99 12.47 2.55 -4.26
N TYR A 100 13.58 2.22 -3.63
CA TYR A 100 14.79 1.88 -4.36
C TYR A 100 14.69 0.55 -5.11
N ASP A 101 15.28 0.50 -6.29
CA ASP A 101 15.27 -0.65 -7.22
C ASP A 101 15.77 -1.93 -6.57
N ALA A 102 16.83 -1.86 -5.76
CA ALA A 102 17.34 -2.97 -4.94
C ALA A 102 16.23 -3.61 -4.09
N VAL A 103 15.42 -2.80 -3.41
CA VAL A 103 14.33 -3.27 -2.55
C VAL A 103 13.20 -3.88 -3.38
N GLU A 104 12.83 -3.25 -4.50
CA GLU A 104 11.78 -3.74 -5.39
C GLU A 104 12.17 -5.02 -6.12
N ALA A 105 13.44 -5.15 -6.48
CA ALA A 105 14.00 -6.40 -6.99
C ALA A 105 13.98 -7.55 -5.95
N GLY A 106 13.70 -7.23 -4.68
CA GLY A 106 13.66 -8.18 -3.57
C GLY A 106 15.03 -8.44 -2.96
N PHE A 107 15.97 -7.54 -3.15
CA PHE A 107 17.29 -7.58 -2.56
C PHE A 107 17.33 -6.84 -1.21
N SER A 108 18.45 -6.93 -0.50
CA SER A 108 18.62 -6.25 0.79
C SER A 108 19.21 -4.87 0.56
N ASP A 109 18.61 -3.86 1.16
CA ASP A 109 19.11 -2.51 1.35
C ASP A 109 18.70 -2.10 2.76
N GLU A 110 19.50 -2.47 3.77
CA GLU A 110 19.11 -2.30 5.18
C GLU A 110 19.41 -0.89 5.71
N ASP A 111 20.30 -0.13 5.06
CA ASP A 111 20.63 1.26 5.41
C ASP A 111 19.92 2.30 4.54
N ASN A 112 19.13 1.81 3.56
CA ASN A 112 18.21 2.60 2.73
C ASN A 112 18.95 3.70 1.96
N ASP A 113 20.02 3.31 1.29
CA ASP A 113 20.82 4.20 0.43
C ASP A 113 20.71 3.86 -1.08
N GLY A 114 19.94 2.82 -1.42
CA GLY A 114 19.72 2.31 -2.76
C GLY A 114 20.74 1.25 -3.21
N ILE A 115 21.88 1.16 -2.53
CA ILE A 115 22.94 0.24 -2.85
C ILE A 115 22.65 -1.14 -2.22
N LEU A 116 23.04 -2.21 -2.89
CA LEU A 116 22.85 -3.57 -2.40
C LEU A 116 23.51 -3.81 -1.03
N GLY A 117 22.71 -4.12 -0.02
CA GLY A 117 23.14 -4.61 1.27
C GLY A 117 23.26 -3.59 2.38
N ILE A 118 24.39 -3.55 3.05
CA ILE A 118 24.73 -2.60 4.12
C ILE A 118 26.15 -2.09 3.89
N GLY A 119 26.30 -0.77 3.80
CA GLY A 119 27.60 -0.14 3.60
C GLY A 119 28.55 -0.24 4.83
N PRO A 120 29.86 -0.16 4.65
CA PRO A 120 30.55 -0.11 3.36
C PRO A 120 30.62 -1.47 2.66
N VAL A 121 30.29 -1.50 1.38
CA VAL A 121 30.32 -2.71 0.55
C VAL A 121 31.73 -3.00 0.01
N ILE A 122 31.97 -4.19 -0.50
CA ILE A 122 33.15 -4.62 -1.19
C ILE A 122 32.76 -5.19 -2.55
N PHE A 123 33.61 -4.99 -3.53
CA PHE A 123 33.31 -5.26 -4.93
C PHE A 123 34.23 -6.32 -5.52
N ASP A 124 33.87 -6.90 -6.64
CA ASP A 124 34.75 -7.70 -7.47
C ASP A 124 35.35 -6.85 -8.62
N ASN A 125 36.15 -7.44 -9.46
CA ASN A 125 36.84 -6.75 -10.55
C ASN A 125 36.00 -6.45 -11.78
N VAL A 126 34.68 -6.47 -11.65
CA VAL A 126 33.69 -6.10 -12.68
C VAL A 126 32.53 -5.31 -12.03
N GLY A 127 32.80 -4.64 -10.91
CA GLY A 127 31.91 -3.73 -10.23
C GLY A 127 30.87 -4.35 -9.29
N ARG A 128 30.69 -5.67 -9.23
CA ARG A 128 29.62 -6.26 -8.43
C ARG A 128 29.89 -6.22 -6.93
N VAL A 129 28.89 -5.82 -6.18
CA VAL A 129 28.86 -5.92 -4.71
C VAL A 129 28.97 -7.36 -4.24
N LEU A 130 29.89 -7.66 -3.34
CA LEU A 130 30.17 -9.01 -2.85
C LEU A 130 29.49 -9.31 -1.50
N ASN A 131 29.04 -10.55 -1.32
CA ASN A 131 28.55 -11.11 -0.05
C ASN A 131 27.26 -10.49 0.51
N GLN A 132 26.52 -9.70 -0.28
CA GLN A 132 25.26 -9.09 0.12
C GLN A 132 24.03 -9.74 -0.53
N GLY A 133 24.23 -10.68 -1.43
CA GLY A 133 23.15 -11.27 -2.26
C GLY A 133 23.04 -10.56 -3.60
N GLY A 134 21.83 -10.34 -4.09
CA GLY A 134 21.60 -9.66 -5.38
C GLY A 134 21.86 -10.56 -6.60
N TYR A 135 21.89 -9.95 -7.78
CA TYR A 135 22.28 -10.56 -9.07
C TYR A 135 21.45 -11.78 -9.49
N THR A 136 20.23 -11.84 -8.99
CA THR A 136 19.24 -12.83 -9.43
C THR A 136 18.18 -12.14 -10.27
N GLN A 137 17.20 -12.88 -10.79
CA GLN A 137 16.09 -12.28 -11.50
C GLN A 137 15.33 -11.34 -10.56
N PRO A 138 15.18 -10.04 -10.90
CA PRO A 138 14.37 -9.12 -10.13
C PRO A 138 12.92 -9.58 -9.99
N MET A 139 12.27 -9.19 -8.89
CA MET A 139 10.88 -9.56 -8.62
C MET A 139 9.91 -8.91 -9.61
N ASP A 140 8.84 -9.65 -9.91
CA ASP A 140 7.62 -9.23 -10.62
C ASP A 140 6.44 -9.79 -9.82
N ARG A 141 5.98 -9.02 -8.83
CA ARG A 141 4.90 -9.43 -7.91
C ARG A 141 3.54 -9.42 -8.57
N SER A 142 3.38 -8.53 -9.54
CA SER A 142 2.15 -8.41 -10.32
C SER A 142 1.97 -9.58 -11.27
N GLY A 143 3.08 -10.21 -11.70
CA GLY A 143 3.10 -11.33 -12.65
C GLY A 143 2.80 -10.92 -14.08
N ASN A 144 2.96 -9.65 -14.43
CA ASN A 144 2.67 -9.12 -15.76
C ASN A 144 3.86 -9.24 -16.75
N GLY A 145 5.04 -9.59 -16.25
CA GLY A 145 6.27 -9.76 -17.03
C GLY A 145 7.18 -8.53 -17.06
N ILE A 146 6.83 -7.48 -16.29
CA ILE A 146 7.66 -6.30 -16.05
C ILE A 146 8.15 -6.40 -14.61
N PRO A 147 9.46 -6.25 -14.33
CA PRO A 147 9.95 -6.19 -12.96
C PRO A 147 9.38 -5.00 -12.18
N ASP A 148 9.19 -5.19 -10.87
CA ASP A 148 8.55 -4.18 -10.01
C ASP A 148 9.29 -2.83 -10.06
N PHE A 149 10.62 -2.80 -10.07
CA PHE A 149 11.44 -1.59 -10.14
C PHE A 149 11.28 -0.74 -11.43
N LYS A 150 10.50 -1.24 -12.39
CA LYS A 150 10.16 -0.54 -13.65
C LYS A 150 8.70 -0.10 -13.69
N GLU A 151 7.95 -0.29 -12.63
CA GLU A 151 6.52 -0.02 -12.59
C GLU A 151 6.18 0.91 -11.44
N TYR A 152 5.91 2.18 -11.72
CA TYR A 152 5.53 3.18 -10.72
C TYR A 152 4.46 2.66 -9.77
N GLY A 153 4.81 2.49 -8.51
CA GLY A 153 3.94 2.01 -7.45
C GLY A 153 3.11 3.15 -6.85
N GLU A 154 1.81 3.17 -7.12
CA GLU A 154 0.92 4.19 -6.53
C GLU A 154 0.66 3.92 -5.04
N GLU A 155 0.63 4.98 -4.23
CA GLU A 155 0.13 4.90 -2.85
C GLU A 155 -1.32 4.43 -2.84
N ILE A 156 -1.59 3.35 -2.10
CA ILE A 156 -2.95 2.83 -1.92
C ILE A 156 -3.60 3.38 -0.66
N PHE A 157 -4.89 3.73 -0.75
CA PHE A 157 -5.70 4.16 0.39
C PHE A 157 -7.16 3.74 0.23
N PHE A 158 -7.88 3.59 1.35
CA PHE A 158 -9.30 3.28 1.30
C PHE A 158 -10.14 4.47 0.84
N THR A 159 -10.85 4.33 -0.26
CA THR A 159 -11.90 5.25 -0.70
C THR A 159 -13.24 4.94 -0.03
N LEU A 160 -13.42 3.69 0.42
CA LEU A 160 -14.54 3.25 1.24
C LEU A 160 -14.05 2.26 2.29
N GLN A 161 -14.17 2.63 3.57
CA GLN A 161 -13.94 1.71 4.69
C GLN A 161 -14.99 0.60 4.71
N PRO A 162 -14.71 -0.57 5.34
CA PRO A 162 -15.62 -1.70 5.36
C PRO A 162 -17.02 -1.31 5.80
N THR A 163 -17.98 -1.68 5.01
CA THR A 163 -19.41 -1.45 5.25
C THR A 163 -20.19 -2.68 4.83
N SER A 164 -21.36 -2.88 5.38
CA SER A 164 -22.14 -4.09 5.06
C SER A 164 -23.45 -3.83 4.35
N ARG A 165 -23.81 -4.80 3.52
CA ARG A 165 -25.10 -4.87 2.87
C ARG A 165 -25.74 -6.24 3.11
N GLN A 166 -26.93 -6.29 3.67
CA GLN A 166 -27.68 -7.54 3.76
C GLN A 166 -28.31 -7.87 2.40
N VAL A 167 -27.91 -8.98 1.81
CA VAL A 167 -28.40 -9.43 0.49
C VAL A 167 -29.75 -10.12 0.63
N ASN A 168 -29.91 -10.96 1.68
CA ASN A 168 -31.15 -11.63 2.05
C ASN A 168 -31.16 -11.91 3.55
N GLY A 169 -32.16 -12.64 4.06
CA GLY A 169 -32.33 -12.89 5.48
C GLY A 169 -31.16 -13.62 6.17
N SER A 170 -30.25 -14.24 5.43
CA SER A 170 -29.12 -15.01 5.96
C SER A 170 -27.77 -14.61 5.37
N THR A 171 -27.73 -13.86 4.27
CA THR A 171 -26.48 -13.52 3.57
C THR A 171 -26.13 -12.04 3.78
N LEU A 172 -24.90 -11.79 4.18
CA LEU A 172 -24.31 -10.48 4.37
C LEU A 172 -23.10 -10.34 3.45
N GLU A 173 -22.96 -9.19 2.81
CA GLU A 173 -21.73 -8.78 2.14
C GLU A 173 -21.07 -7.65 2.93
N ILE A 174 -19.74 -7.73 3.10
CA ILE A 174 -18.91 -6.65 3.63
C ILE A 174 -18.07 -6.15 2.47
N GLU A 175 -18.18 -4.88 2.14
CA GLU A 175 -17.49 -4.24 1.02
C GLU A 175 -16.56 -3.16 1.53
N ALA A 176 -15.35 -3.09 0.97
CA ALA A 176 -14.44 -1.96 1.09
C ALA A 176 -13.93 -1.59 -0.30
N GLN A 177 -13.46 -0.36 -0.49
CA GLN A 177 -12.90 0.08 -1.78
C GLN A 177 -11.61 0.85 -1.55
N ILE A 178 -10.67 0.66 -2.47
CA ILE A 178 -9.40 1.40 -2.52
C ILE A 178 -9.34 2.22 -3.83
N ASN A 179 -8.40 3.17 -3.90
CA ASN A 179 -8.20 4.02 -5.08
C ASN A 179 -7.74 3.24 -6.32
N VAL A 180 -6.91 2.20 -6.14
CA VAL A 180 -6.35 1.37 -7.21
C VAL A 180 -6.61 -0.10 -6.89
N ASN A 181 -6.98 -0.92 -7.86
CA ASN A 181 -7.26 -2.35 -7.66
C ASN A 181 -6.35 -3.28 -8.47
N GLU A 182 -5.54 -2.75 -9.39
CA GLU A 182 -4.89 -3.55 -10.42
C GLU A 182 -3.80 -4.45 -9.83
N TYR A 183 -3.03 -3.93 -8.88
CA TYR A 183 -1.90 -4.62 -8.24
C TYR A 183 -2.07 -4.71 -6.72
N ALA A 184 -3.29 -4.91 -6.24
CA ALA A 184 -3.58 -5.02 -4.82
C ALA A 184 -3.96 -6.45 -4.42
N GLY A 185 -3.25 -6.99 -3.45
CA GLY A 185 -3.59 -8.26 -2.79
C GLY A 185 -4.63 -8.05 -1.69
N PHE A 186 -5.84 -8.59 -1.82
CA PHE A 186 -6.88 -8.47 -0.82
C PHE A 186 -6.90 -9.69 0.11
N MET A 187 -7.02 -9.45 1.41
CA MET A 187 -7.08 -10.49 2.41
C MET A 187 -8.01 -10.12 3.56
N TRP A 188 -9.19 -10.72 3.62
CA TRP A 188 -10.08 -10.54 4.75
C TRP A 188 -9.61 -11.32 5.97
N GLN A 189 -9.67 -10.66 7.12
CA GLN A 189 -9.32 -11.24 8.42
C GLN A 189 -10.49 -11.18 9.39
N GLU A 190 -10.60 -12.18 10.26
CA GLU A 190 -11.48 -12.16 11.42
C GLU A 190 -10.67 -12.18 12.72
N ASN A 191 -11.16 -11.47 13.73
CA ASN A 191 -10.61 -11.52 15.07
C ASN A 191 -11.19 -12.73 15.83
N THR A 192 -10.34 -13.67 16.19
CA THR A 192 -10.69 -14.87 16.97
C THR A 192 -10.37 -14.73 18.45
N GLY A 193 -9.68 -13.65 18.83
CA GLY A 193 -9.37 -13.28 20.21
C GLY A 193 -10.55 -12.64 20.94
N ASP A 194 -10.30 -12.18 22.15
CA ASP A 194 -11.22 -11.37 22.94
C ASP A 194 -10.85 -9.88 22.87
N LYS A 195 -11.59 -9.01 23.60
CA LYS A 195 -11.37 -7.56 23.61
C LYS A 195 -10.00 -7.13 24.16
N GLU A 196 -9.35 -7.97 24.97
CA GLU A 196 -8.05 -7.66 25.59
C GLU A 196 -6.89 -8.23 24.79
N ASN A 197 -7.12 -9.36 24.06
CA ASN A 197 -6.12 -10.06 23.28
C ASN A 197 -6.66 -10.36 21.89
N SER A 198 -6.56 -9.36 20.99
CA SER A 198 -6.96 -9.56 19.60
C SER A 198 -6.04 -10.55 18.90
N SER A 199 -6.64 -11.50 18.21
CA SER A 199 -5.94 -12.51 17.40
C SER A 199 -6.57 -12.55 16.01
N TRP A 200 -5.93 -11.88 15.07
CA TRP A 200 -6.38 -11.80 13.69
C TRP A 200 -5.94 -13.03 12.92
N ARG A 201 -6.86 -13.60 12.16
CA ARG A 201 -6.60 -14.73 11.30
C ARG A 201 -7.20 -14.50 9.92
N ASN A 202 -6.49 -14.94 8.87
CA ASN A 202 -6.98 -14.89 7.51
C ASN A 202 -8.20 -15.80 7.34
N ILE A 203 -9.23 -15.28 6.69
CA ILE A 203 -10.41 -16.03 6.31
C ILE A 203 -10.10 -16.81 5.04
N SER A 204 -10.56 -18.08 4.97
CA SER A 204 -10.46 -18.89 3.76
C SER A 204 -11.85 -19.09 3.15
N ASN A 205 -11.91 -19.23 1.83
CA ASN A 205 -13.15 -19.61 1.15
C ASN A 205 -13.62 -20.98 1.66
N ASP A 206 -14.89 -21.03 2.08
CA ASP A 206 -15.52 -22.25 2.55
C ASP A 206 -17.04 -22.26 2.25
N SER A 207 -17.81 -23.07 2.95
CA SER A 207 -19.27 -23.12 2.81
C SER A 207 -19.97 -21.85 3.30
N ASN A 208 -19.34 -21.05 4.18
CA ASN A 208 -19.89 -19.84 4.77
C ASN A 208 -19.28 -18.55 4.20
N TYR A 209 -18.00 -18.58 3.83
CA TYR A 209 -17.27 -17.41 3.32
C TYR A 209 -16.90 -17.58 1.84
N SER A 210 -17.03 -16.50 1.07
CA SER A 210 -16.46 -16.37 -0.27
C SER A 210 -16.03 -14.92 -0.53
N GLY A 211 -15.22 -14.71 -1.59
CA GLY A 211 -14.68 -13.38 -1.89
C GLY A 211 -13.55 -12.95 -0.95
N VAL A 212 -12.91 -13.88 -0.26
CA VAL A 212 -11.90 -13.58 0.77
C VAL A 212 -10.66 -12.85 0.25
N ASN A 213 -10.39 -12.97 -1.05
CA ASN A 213 -9.29 -12.29 -1.76
C ASN A 213 -9.84 -11.22 -2.73
N SER A 214 -10.88 -10.52 -2.34
CA SER A 214 -11.44 -9.42 -3.13
C SER A 214 -11.94 -8.31 -2.20
N SER A 215 -12.33 -7.19 -2.77
CA SER A 215 -12.90 -6.05 -2.02
C SER A 215 -14.26 -6.35 -1.35
N ILE A 216 -14.88 -7.50 -1.65
CA ILE A 216 -16.18 -7.92 -1.11
C ILE A 216 -16.07 -9.30 -0.47
N LEU A 217 -16.31 -9.37 0.84
CA LEU A 217 -16.49 -10.63 1.57
C LEU A 217 -17.98 -10.97 1.63
N GLU A 218 -18.37 -12.14 1.13
CA GLU A 218 -19.71 -12.69 1.28
C GLU A 218 -19.76 -13.66 2.46
N ILE A 219 -20.70 -13.46 3.37
CA ILE A 219 -21.04 -14.36 4.49
C ILE A 219 -22.42 -14.94 4.23
N ARG A 220 -22.51 -16.23 3.92
CA ARG A 220 -23.76 -16.89 3.47
C ARG A 220 -24.74 -17.23 4.57
N ASP A 221 -24.25 -17.52 5.75
CA ASP A 221 -25.09 -17.83 6.92
C ASP A 221 -24.62 -17.03 8.13
N ILE A 222 -25.20 -15.85 8.32
CA ILE A 222 -24.87 -14.94 9.45
C ILE A 222 -25.16 -15.56 10.82
N LYS A 223 -26.03 -16.58 10.91
CA LYS A 223 -26.34 -17.29 12.18
C LYS A 223 -25.16 -18.10 12.70
N ARG A 224 -24.17 -18.38 11.85
CA ARG A 224 -22.92 -19.04 12.25
C ARG A 224 -21.88 -18.08 12.79
N ILE A 225 -22.12 -16.77 12.65
CA ILE A 225 -21.17 -15.75 13.10
C ILE A 225 -21.48 -15.43 14.57
N PRO A 226 -20.51 -15.60 15.49
CA PRO A 226 -20.68 -15.19 16.87
C PRO A 226 -20.91 -13.69 16.99
N SER A 227 -21.81 -13.27 17.89
CA SER A 227 -21.96 -11.86 18.24
C SER A 227 -20.64 -11.27 18.73
N GLY A 228 -20.32 -10.06 18.29
CA GLY A 228 -19.06 -9.39 18.59
C GLY A 228 -17.89 -9.85 17.71
N ARG A 229 -18.12 -10.71 16.71
CA ARG A 229 -17.07 -11.05 15.74
C ARG A 229 -16.66 -9.82 14.95
N GLU A 230 -15.36 -9.56 14.90
CA GLU A 230 -14.76 -8.44 14.20
C GLU A 230 -14.14 -8.89 12.89
N PHE A 231 -14.20 -8.01 11.89
CA PHE A 231 -13.63 -8.21 10.57
C PHE A 231 -12.83 -6.98 10.15
N ARG A 232 -11.78 -7.20 9.37
CA ARG A 232 -11.02 -6.14 8.69
C ARG A 232 -10.52 -6.65 7.34
N LEU A 233 -10.21 -5.73 6.45
CA LEU A 233 -9.50 -6.02 5.21
C LEU A 233 -8.05 -5.58 5.35
N VAL A 234 -7.14 -6.45 4.97
CA VAL A 234 -5.73 -6.13 4.73
C VAL A 234 -5.55 -6.09 3.23
N VAL A 235 -4.89 -5.04 2.76
CA VAL A 235 -4.56 -4.87 1.35
C VAL A 235 -3.05 -4.76 1.24
N GLU A 236 -2.45 -5.72 0.57
CA GLU A 236 -1.04 -5.75 0.22
C GLU A 236 -0.84 -4.92 -1.04
N ASN A 237 0.10 -3.98 -1.01
CA ASN A 237 0.52 -3.27 -2.21
C ASN A 237 1.53 -4.15 -2.95
N LEU A 238 1.14 -4.66 -4.12
CA LEU A 238 1.99 -5.55 -4.93
C LEU A 238 2.85 -4.80 -5.92
N SER A 239 2.59 -3.52 -6.17
CA SER A 239 3.38 -2.68 -7.07
C SER A 239 4.48 -1.89 -6.35
N ASN A 240 4.42 -1.73 -5.05
CA ASN A 240 5.46 -1.05 -4.28
C ASN A 240 5.60 -1.66 -2.88
N ILE A 241 6.71 -2.35 -2.64
CA ILE A 241 7.02 -3.04 -1.38
C ILE A 241 7.40 -2.09 -0.25
N CYS A 242 7.84 -0.88 -0.56
CA CYS A 242 8.24 0.11 0.43
C CYS A 242 7.03 0.65 1.22
N TYR A 243 5.82 0.50 0.71
CA TYR A 243 4.61 0.83 1.45
C TYR A 243 4.12 -0.35 2.29
N ALA A 244 3.84 -0.08 3.55
CA ALA A 244 3.27 -1.09 4.44
C ALA A 244 1.87 -1.52 3.98
N ASP A 245 1.47 -2.75 4.33
CA ASP A 245 0.12 -3.24 4.14
C ASP A 245 -0.92 -2.24 4.64
N LEU A 246 -1.91 -1.94 3.80
CA LEU A 246 -3.03 -1.08 4.17
C LEU A 246 -4.06 -1.88 4.96
N ILE A 247 -4.34 -1.46 6.20
CA ILE A 247 -5.30 -2.13 7.08
C ILE A 247 -6.53 -1.25 7.24
N SER A 248 -7.70 -1.82 6.97
CA SER A 248 -8.97 -1.11 7.12
C SER A 248 -9.38 -0.90 8.57
N ASP A 249 -10.37 -0.04 8.77
CA ASP A 249 -11.14 0.02 10.00
C ASP A 249 -11.76 -1.35 10.32
N VAL A 250 -11.95 -1.60 11.61
CA VAL A 250 -12.59 -2.82 12.12
C VAL A 250 -14.09 -2.66 12.13
N VAL A 251 -14.82 -3.63 11.57
CA VAL A 251 -16.28 -3.72 11.69
C VAL A 251 -16.69 -4.92 12.54
N THR A 252 -17.73 -4.76 13.34
CA THR A 252 -18.18 -5.76 14.31
C THR A 252 -19.57 -6.27 13.94
N PHE A 253 -19.71 -7.61 13.87
CA PHE A 253 -21.01 -8.26 13.68
C PHE A 253 -21.85 -8.25 14.95
N GLY A 254 -23.10 -7.73 14.85
CA GLY A 254 -24.03 -7.68 15.96
C GLY A 254 -23.94 -6.36 16.75
N LYS A 255 -24.34 -6.44 18.03
CA LYS A 255 -24.53 -5.27 18.87
C LYS A 255 -23.20 -4.60 19.29
N VAL A 256 -23.12 -3.30 19.06
CA VAL A 256 -22.01 -2.43 19.47
C VAL A 256 -22.49 -1.34 20.45
N ASP A 257 -21.57 -0.69 21.13
CA ASP A 257 -21.87 0.48 21.97
C ASP A 257 -22.21 1.68 21.07
N LEU A 258 -23.39 2.26 21.29
CA LEU A 258 -23.89 3.39 20.50
C LEU A 258 -24.17 4.59 21.40
N PHE A 259 -23.83 5.78 20.90
CA PHE A 259 -24.41 7.02 21.38
C PHE A 259 -25.49 7.48 20.40
N ILE A 260 -26.77 7.45 20.85
CA ILE A 260 -27.94 7.74 20.04
C ILE A 260 -28.56 9.04 20.51
N PRO A 261 -28.42 10.16 19.77
CA PRO A 261 -29.07 11.42 20.11
C PRO A 261 -30.61 11.30 20.07
N ASN A 262 -31.27 11.97 20.97
CA ASN A 262 -32.74 11.98 21.04
C ASN A 262 -33.40 13.15 20.28
N ALA A 263 -32.60 14.01 19.63
CA ALA A 263 -33.09 15.12 18.80
C ALA A 263 -32.04 15.54 17.77
N PHE A 264 -32.50 16.13 16.67
CA PHE A 264 -31.69 16.84 15.69
C PHE A 264 -32.52 17.90 14.97
N SER A 265 -31.89 18.85 14.27
CA SER A 265 -32.51 20.03 13.68
C SER A 265 -32.11 20.23 12.22
N PRO A 266 -32.79 19.57 11.26
CA PRO A 266 -32.46 19.69 9.84
C PRO A 266 -33.01 21.02 9.28
N ASP A 267 -32.30 22.12 9.56
CA ASP A 267 -32.66 23.47 9.12
C ASP A 267 -31.64 24.10 8.14
N GLY A 268 -30.58 23.36 7.79
CA GLY A 268 -29.61 23.73 6.80
C GLY A 268 -28.52 24.69 7.28
N ASP A 269 -28.34 24.83 8.58
CA ASP A 269 -27.30 25.70 9.17
C ASP A 269 -25.95 25.03 9.34
N GLY A 270 -25.82 23.73 9.01
CA GLY A 270 -24.63 22.92 9.11
C GLY A 270 -24.43 22.27 10.49
N VAL A 271 -25.36 22.42 11.43
CA VAL A 271 -25.26 21.87 12.78
C VAL A 271 -26.44 20.95 13.11
N ASN A 272 -26.17 19.68 13.34
CA ASN A 272 -27.21 18.66 13.59
C ASN A 272 -28.30 18.57 12.51
N ASP A 273 -27.91 18.80 11.26
CA ASP A 273 -28.83 18.68 10.12
C ASP A 273 -29.21 17.22 9.80
N THR A 274 -28.42 16.29 10.27
CA THR A 274 -28.67 14.85 10.18
C THR A 274 -28.67 14.20 11.57
N TRP A 275 -29.32 13.05 11.67
CA TRP A 275 -29.34 12.28 12.91
C TRP A 275 -28.11 11.39 13.02
N GLU A 276 -27.09 11.81 13.77
CA GLU A 276 -25.80 11.13 13.89
C GLU A 276 -25.81 10.12 15.06
N ILE A 277 -25.82 8.84 14.74
CA ILE A 277 -25.66 7.74 15.71
C ILE A 277 -24.18 7.37 15.76
N ARG A 278 -23.46 7.80 16.79
CA ARG A 278 -22.03 7.49 16.93
C ARG A 278 -21.80 6.03 17.30
N GLY A 279 -20.87 5.38 16.62
CA GLY A 279 -20.52 3.97 16.78
C GLY A 279 -21.25 3.04 15.81
N ILE A 280 -22.31 3.52 15.11
CA ILE A 280 -23.06 2.71 14.16
C ILE A 280 -22.22 2.33 12.92
N GLU A 281 -21.25 3.16 12.58
CA GLU A 281 -20.29 2.93 11.49
C GLU A 281 -19.44 1.67 11.69
N LYS A 282 -19.28 1.23 12.95
CA LYS A 282 -18.54 0.01 13.32
C LYS A 282 -19.38 -1.26 13.28
N ALA A 283 -20.70 -1.12 13.19
CA ALA A 283 -21.61 -2.25 13.25
C ALA A 283 -21.96 -2.79 11.86
N ILE A 284 -21.97 -4.11 11.74
CA ILE A 284 -22.49 -4.80 10.57
C ILE A 284 -23.59 -5.80 10.93
N GLY A 285 -24.45 -6.13 9.96
CA GLY A 285 -25.52 -7.08 10.16
C GLY A 285 -26.66 -6.53 11.02
N TYR A 286 -26.97 -5.25 10.93
CA TYR A 286 -28.09 -4.63 11.62
C TYR A 286 -29.13 -4.07 10.64
N LYS A 287 -30.30 -3.75 11.19
CA LYS A 287 -31.36 -3.04 10.48
C LYS A 287 -31.86 -1.88 11.34
N LEU A 288 -31.75 -0.65 10.85
CA LEU A 288 -32.34 0.54 11.44
C LEU A 288 -33.71 0.81 10.78
N ILE A 289 -34.74 0.94 11.60
CA ILE A 289 -36.10 1.31 11.15
C ILE A 289 -36.56 2.49 11.97
N ILE A 290 -37.15 3.48 11.30
CA ILE A 290 -37.78 4.64 11.95
C ILE A 290 -39.27 4.66 11.62
N PHE A 291 -40.06 4.93 12.65
CA PHE A 291 -41.53 4.97 12.59
C PHE A 291 -42.05 6.34 13.03
N ASN A 292 -43.16 6.75 12.46
CA ASN A 292 -43.90 7.88 13.00
C ASN A 292 -44.73 7.46 14.25
N ARG A 293 -45.43 8.43 14.88
CA ARG A 293 -46.25 8.21 16.09
C ARG A 293 -47.39 7.23 15.91
N TRP A 294 -47.76 6.89 14.66
CA TRP A 294 -48.81 5.93 14.35
C TRP A 294 -48.26 4.54 14.03
N GLY A 295 -46.96 4.34 14.18
CA GLY A 295 -46.29 3.08 13.88
C GLY A 295 -46.05 2.82 12.39
N ILE A 296 -46.22 3.83 11.55
CA ILE A 296 -45.96 3.71 10.11
C ILE A 296 -44.47 3.91 9.88
N LYS A 297 -43.82 2.97 9.19
CA LYS A 297 -42.44 3.03 8.81
C LYS A 297 -42.21 4.21 7.85
N VAL A 298 -41.21 5.06 8.18
CA VAL A 298 -40.85 6.24 7.39
C VAL A 298 -39.43 6.12 6.81
N TYR A 299 -38.57 5.35 7.44
CA TYR A 299 -37.20 5.13 6.99
C TYR A 299 -36.74 3.71 7.36
N GLU A 300 -35.91 3.10 6.51
CA GLU A 300 -35.27 1.79 6.78
C GLU A 300 -33.93 1.73 6.07
N THR A 301 -32.90 1.21 6.76
CA THR A 301 -31.59 0.94 6.17
C THR A 301 -30.90 -0.19 6.91
N ASN A 302 -30.01 -0.92 6.21
CA ASN A 302 -29.09 -1.91 6.79
C ASN A 302 -27.66 -1.37 6.86
N ASN A 303 -27.43 -0.12 6.39
CA ASN A 303 -26.15 0.54 6.34
C ASN A 303 -26.35 2.04 6.49
N TYR A 304 -26.45 2.49 7.74
CA TYR A 304 -26.72 3.89 8.08
C TYR A 304 -25.45 4.73 7.99
N LYS A 305 -25.49 5.80 7.20
CA LYS A 305 -24.35 6.70 6.98
C LYS A 305 -24.43 8.01 7.76
N ASN A 306 -25.27 8.08 8.80
CA ASN A 306 -25.55 9.30 9.56
C ASN A 306 -26.09 10.44 8.69
N ASP A 307 -26.86 10.08 7.66
CA ASP A 307 -27.32 10.95 6.56
C ASP A 307 -28.84 11.24 6.58
N TRP A 308 -29.58 10.68 7.54
CA TRP A 308 -31.02 10.93 7.61
C TRP A 308 -31.33 12.33 8.13
N ALA A 309 -31.87 13.18 7.24
CA ALA A 309 -32.28 14.56 7.50
C ALA A 309 -33.78 14.70 7.80
N GLY A 310 -34.43 13.66 8.32
CA GLY A 310 -35.87 13.68 8.60
C GLY A 310 -36.73 13.64 7.35
N THR A 311 -36.35 12.78 6.40
CA THR A 311 -37.10 12.52 5.15
C THR A 311 -37.80 11.17 5.22
N SER A 312 -38.90 11.03 4.45
CA SER A 312 -39.62 9.75 4.28
C SER A 312 -39.15 9.03 3.03
N GLN A 313 -38.96 7.72 3.14
CA GLN A 313 -38.73 6.82 1.99
C GLN A 313 -40.05 6.28 1.42
N THR A 314 -41.22 6.66 2.00
CA THR A 314 -42.54 6.20 1.54
C THR A 314 -43.32 7.34 0.96
N ASP A 315 -43.98 7.09 -0.16
CA ASP A 315 -44.83 8.08 -0.91
C ASP A 315 -46.09 8.56 -0.16
N SER A 316 -46.24 8.14 1.08
CA SER A 316 -47.45 8.39 1.89
C SER A 316 -47.54 9.79 2.49
N PHE A 317 -46.56 10.67 2.27
CA PHE A 317 -46.50 12.00 2.85
C PHE A 317 -46.61 13.09 1.78
N ILE A 318 -47.52 14.04 2.01
CA ILE A 318 -47.96 15.07 1.05
C ILE A 318 -47.02 16.28 0.97
N SER A 319 -45.71 16.14 1.30
CA SER A 319 -44.77 17.23 1.07
C SER A 319 -44.00 17.05 -0.23
N ARG A 320 -43.73 18.16 -0.94
CA ARG A 320 -43.00 18.13 -2.23
C ARG A 320 -41.57 17.55 -2.13
N ASP A 321 -41.00 17.52 -0.94
CA ASP A 321 -39.60 17.13 -0.68
C ASP A 321 -39.51 15.91 0.23
N ASN A 322 -40.59 15.14 0.44
CA ASN A 322 -40.68 14.01 1.36
C ASN A 322 -40.26 14.35 2.81
N LEU A 323 -40.26 15.63 3.18
CA LEU A 323 -39.88 16.08 4.50
C LEU A 323 -40.93 15.68 5.54
N LEU A 324 -40.44 15.02 6.59
CA LEU A 324 -41.27 14.68 7.74
C LEU A 324 -41.54 15.93 8.60
N PRO A 325 -42.74 16.12 9.15
CA PRO A 325 -43.06 17.25 10.02
C PRO A 325 -42.25 17.21 11.32
N GLU A 326 -42.15 18.35 11.98
CA GLU A 326 -41.61 18.43 13.32
C GLU A 326 -42.38 17.51 14.26
N GLY A 327 -41.65 16.82 15.16
CA GLY A 327 -42.25 15.90 16.11
C GLY A 327 -41.40 14.71 16.49
N THR A 328 -42.00 13.83 17.28
CA THR A 328 -41.33 12.62 17.79
C THR A 328 -41.53 11.46 16.82
N TYR A 329 -40.41 10.78 16.54
CA TYR A 329 -40.32 9.54 15.78
C TYR A 329 -39.71 8.45 16.64
N PHE A 330 -40.05 7.20 16.36
CA PHE A 330 -39.53 6.06 17.13
C PHE A 330 -38.63 5.24 16.26
N TYR A 331 -37.54 4.75 16.82
CA TYR A 331 -36.60 3.91 16.10
C TYR A 331 -36.47 2.51 16.71
N SER A 332 -36.04 1.58 15.91
CA SER A 332 -35.58 0.24 16.31
C SER A 332 -34.34 -0.12 15.52
N ILE A 333 -33.25 -0.41 16.23
CA ILE A 333 -32.05 -1.03 15.63
C ILE A 333 -32.12 -2.51 15.98
N ILE A 334 -32.34 -3.34 14.97
CA ILE A 334 -32.45 -4.79 15.10
C ILE A 334 -31.11 -5.40 14.71
N TRP A 335 -30.56 -6.21 15.58
CA TRP A 335 -29.24 -6.82 15.38
C TRP A 335 -29.38 -8.22 14.74
N GLY A 336 -28.46 -8.55 13.82
CA GLY A 336 -28.46 -9.84 13.11
C GLY A 336 -28.01 -11.02 13.99
N ASP A 337 -27.43 -10.72 15.15
CA ASP A 337 -27.07 -11.70 16.19
C ASP A 337 -28.24 -12.06 17.14
N GLU A 338 -29.46 -11.61 16.80
CA GLU A 338 -30.69 -11.84 17.57
C GLU A 338 -30.66 -11.28 19.01
N THR A 339 -29.69 -10.41 19.35
CA THR A 339 -29.71 -9.69 20.64
C THR A 339 -30.87 -8.69 20.71
N GLU A 340 -31.20 -8.24 21.93
CA GLU A 340 -32.30 -7.29 22.14
C GLU A 340 -32.10 -6.00 21.34
N PRO A 341 -33.09 -5.60 20.53
CA PRO A 341 -33.01 -4.38 19.72
C PRO A 341 -32.84 -3.12 20.58
N ASN A 342 -32.03 -2.19 20.11
CA ASN A 342 -32.03 -0.84 20.64
C ASN A 342 -33.29 -0.12 20.18
N ARG A 343 -34.13 0.35 21.10
CA ARG A 343 -35.36 1.09 20.80
C ARG A 343 -35.39 2.39 21.55
N GLY A 344 -35.95 3.41 20.92
CA GLY A 344 -36.06 4.72 21.52
C GLY A 344 -36.83 5.69 20.63
N PHE A 345 -36.62 6.96 20.88
CA PHE A 345 -37.23 8.01 20.08
C PHE A 345 -36.19 9.04 19.66
N VAL A 346 -36.49 9.76 18.59
CA VAL A 346 -35.78 10.92 18.10
C VAL A 346 -36.78 12.04 17.79
N TYR A 347 -36.47 13.25 18.18
CA TYR A 347 -37.27 14.44 17.91
C TYR A 347 -36.67 15.22 16.73
N ILE A 348 -37.47 15.47 15.71
CA ILE A 348 -37.12 16.39 14.62
C ILE A 348 -37.57 17.77 15.01
N LYS A 349 -36.65 18.73 15.13
CA LYS A 349 -36.97 20.14 15.31
C LYS A 349 -36.78 20.87 13.98
N ARG A 350 -37.82 21.53 13.48
CA ARG A 350 -37.74 22.37 12.30
C ARG A 350 -37.62 23.84 12.70
N LYS A 351 -37.04 24.65 11.82
CA LYS A 351 -36.99 26.10 12.02
C LYS A 351 -38.42 26.65 11.91
N ASP A 352 -38.84 27.47 12.89
CA ASP A 352 -40.11 28.20 12.78
C ASP A 352 -40.04 29.11 11.56
N ASN A 353 -40.99 28.96 10.65
CA ASN A 353 -41.15 29.81 9.46
C ASN A 353 -41.73 31.17 9.84
#